data_e6aaae026996cfcbfe96559d9e3517a0
#
_entry.id   e6aaae026996cfcbfe96559d9e3517a0
#
_cell.length_a   1.000
_cell.length_b   1.000
_cell.length_c   1.000
_cell.angle_alpha   90.00
_cell.angle_beta   90.00
_cell.angle_gamma   90.00
#
_symmetry.space_group_name_H-M   'P 1'
#
loop_
_entity.id
_entity.type
_entity.pdbx_description
1 polymer ?
#
loop_
_entity_poly.entity_id
_entity_poly.type
_entity_poly.pdbx_seq_one_letter_code
_entity_poly.pdbx_strand_id
1 'polypeptide(L)' 'MINTRYKKLKGLHAGHVYQVTAPANEFESPMHWALQCESIKDQKLIVGEDELMDKSRWESVG' A
#
# COMPACT_ATOMS: atom_id res chain seq x y z
N MET A 1 1.76 8.33 -7.60
CA MET A 1 1.34 7.37 -6.54
C MET A 1 1.98 7.66 -5.18
N ILE A 2 3.14 8.28 -5.14
CA ILE A 2 3.76 8.69 -3.87
C ILE A 2 2.84 9.65 -3.12
N ASN A 3 2.74 9.49 -1.80
CA ASN A 3 1.88 10.23 -0.88
C ASN A 3 0.39 9.92 -0.99
N THR A 4 0.00 8.95 -1.81
CA THR A 4 -1.38 8.46 -1.77
C THR A 4 -1.57 7.55 -0.57
N ARG A 5 -2.79 7.48 -0.07
CA ARG A 5 -3.14 6.71 1.13
C ARG A 5 -4.15 5.64 0.80
N TYR A 6 -3.95 4.47 1.39
CA TYR A 6 -4.83 3.32 1.18
C TYR A 6 -5.13 2.65 2.50
N LYS A 7 -6.38 2.23 2.68
CA LYS A 7 -6.80 1.44 3.83
C LYS A 7 -6.73 -0.03 3.47
N LYS A 8 -6.05 -0.81 4.29
CA LYS A 8 -5.96 -2.25 4.09
C LYS A 8 -7.29 -2.90 4.48
N LEU A 9 -7.86 -3.70 3.59
CA LEU A 9 -9.18 -4.28 3.80
C LEU A 9 -9.13 -5.72 4.26
N LYS A 10 -8.05 -6.45 4.00
CA LYS A 10 -7.94 -7.88 4.32
C LYS A 10 -6.57 -8.20 4.91
N GLY A 11 -6.54 -9.30 5.67
CA GLY A 11 -5.31 -9.84 6.19
C GLY A 11 -4.83 -9.14 7.45
N LEU A 12 -3.56 -9.33 7.76
CA LEU A 12 -2.94 -8.76 8.94
C LEU A 12 -2.99 -7.23 8.88
N HIS A 13 -3.35 -6.62 9.99
CA HIS A 13 -3.50 -5.16 10.11
C HIS A 13 -4.59 -4.57 9.22
N ALA A 14 -5.61 -5.36 8.85
CA ALA A 14 -6.78 -4.84 8.16
C ALA A 14 -7.42 -3.70 8.96
N GLY A 15 -7.89 -2.68 8.27
CA GLY A 15 -8.48 -1.50 8.90
C GLY A 15 -7.49 -0.36 9.10
N HIS A 16 -6.19 -0.61 9.00
CA HIS A 16 -5.17 0.43 9.13
C HIS A 16 -4.90 1.11 7.78
N VAL A 17 -4.55 2.38 7.85
CA VAL A 17 -4.21 3.17 6.67
C VAL A 17 -2.70 3.14 6.44
N TYR A 18 -2.32 2.95 5.20
CA TYR A 18 -0.92 2.97 4.76
C TYR A 18 -0.72 4.10 3.76
N GLN A 19 0.44 4.72 3.82
CA GLN A 19 0.82 5.75 2.85
C GLN A 19 1.90 5.19 1.91
N VAL A 20 1.74 5.44 0.62
CA VAL A 20 2.75 5.09 -0.37
C VAL A 20 3.92 6.06 -0.22
N THR A 21 5.11 5.55 0.08
CA THR A 21 6.28 6.37 0.37
C THR A 21 7.30 6.42 -0.76
N ALA A 22 7.46 5.32 -1.50
CA ALA A 22 8.47 5.25 -2.55
C ALA A 22 8.16 4.09 -3.50
N PRO A 23 8.65 4.15 -4.75
CA PRO A 23 8.65 2.97 -5.60
C PRO A 23 9.64 1.94 -5.04
N ALA A 24 9.25 0.66 -5.08
CA ALA A 24 10.07 -0.41 -4.53
C ALA A 24 10.72 -1.26 -5.62
N ASN A 25 10.09 -1.36 -6.79
CA ASN A 25 10.62 -2.13 -7.91
C ASN A 25 10.16 -1.49 -9.21
N GLU A 26 11.03 -0.68 -9.78
CA GLU A 26 10.73 0.10 -10.99
C GLU A 26 11.00 -0.67 -12.28
N PHE A 27 11.72 -1.79 -12.19
CA PHE A 27 12.19 -2.52 -13.37
C PHE A 27 11.36 -3.75 -13.73
N GLU A 28 10.37 -4.07 -12.90
CA GLU A 28 9.49 -5.21 -13.13
C GLU A 28 8.05 -4.76 -13.34
N SER A 29 7.27 -5.61 -14.00
CA SER A 29 5.85 -5.40 -14.20
C SER A 29 5.09 -6.53 -13.49
N PRO A 30 4.12 -6.22 -12.62
CA PRO A 30 3.69 -4.87 -12.25
C PRO A 30 4.71 -4.16 -11.36
N MET A 31 4.66 -2.84 -11.39
CA MET A 31 5.47 -2.02 -10.52
C MET A 31 5.06 -2.24 -9.07
N HIS A 32 6.03 -2.21 -8.17
CA HIS A 32 5.78 -2.36 -6.74
C HIS A 32 6.03 -1.05 -6.00
N TRP A 33 5.31 -0.88 -4.90
CA TRP A 33 5.37 0.32 -4.08
C TRP A 33 5.63 -0.03 -2.64
N ALA A 34 6.43 0.80 -1.98
CA ALA A 34 6.67 0.69 -0.54
C ALA A 34 5.61 1.49 0.19
N LEU A 35 4.98 0.87 1.17
CA LEU A 35 3.93 1.48 1.97
C LEU A 35 4.32 1.48 3.44
N GLN A 36 3.99 2.57 4.13
CA GLN A 36 4.21 2.71 5.56
C GLN A 36 2.86 2.84 6.26
N CYS A 37 2.62 2.01 7.28
CA CYS A 37 1.43 2.13 8.11
C CYS A 37 1.47 3.42 8.91
N GLU A 38 0.36 4.16 8.92
CA GLU A 38 0.32 5.44 9.62
C GLU A 38 0.20 5.28 11.13
N SER A 39 -0.44 4.20 11.58
CA SER A 39 -0.69 3.96 13.01
C SER A 39 0.37 3.08 13.68
N ILE A 40 1.06 2.26 12.91
CA ILE A 40 2.05 1.32 13.42
C ILE A 40 3.40 1.66 12.81
N LYS A 41 4.26 2.24 13.60
CA LYS A 41 5.49 2.86 13.14
C LYS A 41 6.43 1.92 12.38
N ASP A 42 6.52 0.68 12.81
CA ASP A 42 7.46 -0.27 12.21
C ASP A 42 6.81 -1.18 11.16
N GLN A 43 5.55 -0.95 10.84
CA GLN A 43 4.84 -1.78 9.88
C GLN A 43 4.97 -1.20 8.48
N LYS A 44 5.70 -1.91 7.63
CA LYS A 44 5.94 -1.53 6.23
C LYS A 44 5.59 -2.71 5.34
N LEU A 45 5.13 -2.41 4.14
CA LEU A 45 4.76 -3.42 3.14
C LEU A 45 5.32 -3.04 1.78
N ILE A 46 5.59 -4.05 0.96
CA ILE A 46 5.87 -3.88 -0.47
C ILE A 46 4.69 -4.50 -1.20
N VAL A 47 4.00 -3.72 -2.00
CA VAL A 47 2.75 -4.13 -2.65
C VAL A 47 2.81 -3.82 -4.13
N GLY A 48 2.40 -4.77 -4.96
CA GLY A 48 2.30 -4.56 -6.39
C GLY A 48 1.19 -3.57 -6.75
N GLU A 49 1.39 -2.82 -7.82
CA GLU A 49 0.41 -1.81 -8.24
C GLU A 49 -0.95 -2.42 -8.54
N ASP A 50 -0.98 -3.59 -9.17
CA ASP A 50 -2.23 -4.27 -9.47
C ASP A 50 -2.98 -4.68 -8.21
N GLU A 51 -2.27 -5.06 -7.14
CA GLU A 51 -2.92 -5.33 -5.86
C GLU A 51 -3.51 -4.04 -5.26
N LEU A 52 -2.80 -2.92 -5.32
CA LEU A 52 -3.31 -1.64 -4.83
C LEU A 52 -4.56 -1.19 -5.58
N MET A 53 -4.68 -1.56 -6.85
CA MET A 53 -5.85 -1.26 -7.66
C MET A 53 -7.02 -2.20 -7.41
N ASP A 54 -6.81 -3.29 -6.67
CA ASP A 54 -7.85 -4.25 -6.33
C ASP A 54 -8.69 -3.70 -5.18
N LYS A 55 -9.89 -3.27 -5.51
CA LYS A 55 -10.80 -2.62 -4.54
C LYS A 55 -11.31 -3.57 -3.46
N SER A 56 -11.12 -4.88 -3.63
CA SER A 56 -11.44 -5.84 -2.58
C SER A 56 -10.36 -5.95 -1.51
N ARG A 57 -9.16 -5.46 -1.80
CA ARG A 57 -8.00 -5.55 -0.88
C ARG A 57 -7.59 -4.22 -0.29
N TRP A 58 -7.73 -3.15 -1.05
CA TRP A 58 -7.31 -1.81 -0.66
C TRP A 58 -8.36 -0.78 -1.04
N GLU A 59 -8.57 0.19 -0.15
CA GLU A 59 -9.49 1.28 -0.39
C GLU A 59 -8.72 2.60 -0.39
N SER A 60 -8.83 3.34 -1.48
CA SER A 60 -8.22 4.66 -1.55
C SER A 60 -8.88 5.59 -0.55
N VAL A 61 -8.07 6.28 0.26
CA VAL A 61 -8.57 7.27 1.23
C VAL A 61 -7.94 8.61 0.90
N GLY A 62 -8.79 9.61 0.85
CA GLY A 62 -8.40 10.93 0.38
C GLY A 62 -7.52 11.75 1.27
#